data_df583ad3d9d9b52f6a97fadcd28bc662
#
_entry.id   df583ad3d9d9b52f6a97fadcd28bc662
#
_cell.length_a   1.000
_cell.length_b   1.000
_cell.length_c   1.000
_cell.angle_alpha   90.00
_cell.angle_beta   90.00
_cell.angle_gamma   90.00
#
_symmetry.space_group_name_H-M   'P 1'
#
loop_
_entity.id
_entity.type
_entity.pdbx_description
1 polymer ?
#
loop_
_entity_poly.entity_id
_entity_poly.type
_entity_poly.pdbx_seq_one_letter_code
_entity_poly.pdbx_strand_id
1 'polypeptide(L)'
;MTVGKTHSGKTTFARLLEQRLENSFVMDQDNQAEFINTHYEKLLPKTGPNILKNSLSRFVVDYAIENTNLHLIICNSNRSITNRKTLFDEVFTSEKFIRILVNFDIADEILLNRVKQSERSTNIFRGSYSNFEQVLLRQQKE
;
A
#
# COMPACT_ATOMS: atom_id res chain seq x y z
N MET A 1 -4.70 -8.34 -4.28
CA MET A 1 -3.66 -7.69 -3.44
C MET A 1 -2.31 -7.78 -4.12
N THR A 2 -1.58 -6.68 -4.22
CA THR A 2 -0.20 -6.67 -4.73
C THR A 2 0.80 -6.89 -3.60
N VAL A 3 1.93 -7.53 -3.92
CA VAL A 3 3.05 -7.76 -3.00
C VAL A 3 4.36 -7.41 -3.72
N GLY A 4 5.27 -6.70 -3.05
CA GLY A 4 6.59 -6.40 -3.62
C GLY A 4 7.26 -5.18 -3.00
N LYS A 5 8.54 -5.01 -3.29
CA LYS A 5 9.36 -3.87 -2.84
C LYS A 5 8.88 -2.55 -3.44
N THR A 6 9.36 -1.43 -2.90
CA THR A 6 9.11 -0.11 -3.49
C THR A 6 9.57 -0.06 -4.95
N HIS A 7 8.94 0.75 -5.78
CA HIS A 7 9.23 0.91 -7.22
C HIS A 7 9.13 -0.37 -8.09
N SER A 8 8.52 -1.44 -7.58
CA SER A 8 8.31 -2.67 -8.37
C SER A 8 7.19 -2.59 -9.41
N GLY A 9 6.45 -1.48 -9.49
CA GLY A 9 5.37 -1.30 -10.46
C GLY A 9 3.96 -1.61 -9.94
N LYS A 10 3.79 -1.90 -8.66
CA LYS A 10 2.49 -2.23 -8.05
C LYS A 10 1.41 -1.19 -8.31
N THR A 11 1.71 0.08 -8.06
CA THR A 11 0.74 1.17 -8.25
C THR A 11 0.36 1.34 -9.71
N THR A 12 1.31 1.25 -10.63
CA THR A 12 1.05 1.29 -12.08
C THR A 12 0.13 0.14 -12.49
N PHE A 13 0.45 -1.08 -12.06
CA PHE A 13 -0.40 -2.25 -12.31
C PHE A 13 -1.80 -2.07 -11.75
N ALA A 14 -1.91 -1.63 -10.49
CA ALA A 14 -3.19 -1.45 -9.81
C ALA A 14 -4.08 -0.44 -10.55
N ARG A 15 -3.53 0.68 -10.99
CA ARG A 15 -4.26 1.70 -11.75
C ARG A 15 -4.69 1.22 -13.13
N LEU A 16 -3.85 0.50 -13.84
CA LEU A 16 -4.21 -0.11 -15.13
C LEU A 16 -5.29 -1.18 -14.97
N LEU A 17 -5.23 -1.98 -13.89
CA LEU A 17 -6.27 -2.96 -13.60
C LEU A 17 -7.59 -2.30 -13.28
N GLU A 18 -7.59 -1.24 -12.45
CA GLU A 18 -8.79 -0.45 -12.12
C GLU A 18 -9.47 0.11 -13.38
N GLN A 19 -8.69 0.62 -14.33
CA GLN A 19 -9.22 1.13 -15.60
C GLN A 19 -9.89 0.05 -16.46
N ARG A 20 -9.46 -1.21 -16.35
CA ARG A 20 -9.99 -2.33 -17.13
C ARG A 20 -11.06 -3.13 -16.41
N LEU A 21 -11.13 -3.03 -15.10
CA LEU A 21 -12.09 -3.71 -14.26
C LEU A 21 -13.06 -2.65 -13.70
N GLU A 22 -14.10 -2.35 -14.47
CA GLU A 22 -15.03 -1.24 -14.19
C GLU A 22 -15.60 -1.25 -12.77
N ASN A 23 -15.90 -2.43 -12.22
CA ASN A 23 -16.46 -2.58 -10.88
C ASN A 23 -15.37 -2.77 -9.83
N SER A 24 -14.36 -1.88 -9.81
CA SER A 24 -13.24 -1.97 -8.88
C SER A 24 -12.75 -0.60 -8.40
N PHE A 25 -11.99 -0.59 -7.31
CA PHE A 25 -11.22 0.57 -6.89
C PHE A 25 -9.88 0.16 -6.27
N VAL A 26 -8.92 1.06 -6.38
CA VAL A 26 -7.58 0.90 -5.78
C VAL A 26 -7.57 1.49 -4.39
N MET A 27 -7.21 0.67 -3.40
CA MET A 27 -6.87 1.08 -2.05
C MET A 27 -5.35 1.13 -1.93
N ASP A 28 -4.79 2.33 -1.90
CA ASP A 28 -3.35 2.58 -1.72
C ASP A 28 -3.15 3.44 -0.47
N GLN A 29 -2.52 2.89 0.57
CA GLN A 29 -2.29 3.60 1.84
C GLN A 29 -1.37 4.82 1.71
N ASP A 30 -0.64 4.95 0.62
CA ASP A 30 0.17 6.16 0.38
C ASP A 30 -0.72 7.38 0.14
N ASN A 31 -1.92 7.18 -0.42
CA ASN A 31 -2.91 8.26 -0.54
C ASN A 31 -3.36 8.79 0.83
N GLN A 32 -3.60 7.89 1.80
CA GLN A 32 -3.95 8.29 3.16
C GLN A 32 -2.77 8.95 3.87
N ALA A 33 -1.55 8.43 3.67
CA ALA A 33 -0.34 9.03 4.23
C ALA A 33 -0.14 10.47 3.72
N GLU A 34 -0.23 10.67 2.42
CA GLU A 34 -0.10 11.99 1.78
C GLU A 34 -1.19 12.96 2.25
N PHE A 35 -2.43 12.51 2.30
CA PHE A 35 -3.56 13.29 2.79
C PHE A 35 -3.36 13.74 4.24
N ILE A 36 -2.95 12.84 5.13
CA ILE A 36 -2.70 13.15 6.54
C ILE A 36 -1.51 14.09 6.68
N ASN A 37 -0.42 13.83 5.97
CA ASN A 37 0.78 14.67 6.04
C ASN A 37 0.49 16.10 5.51
N THR A 38 -0.40 16.23 4.55
CA THR A 38 -0.77 17.54 3.98
C THR A 38 -1.73 18.32 4.89
N HIS A 39 -2.74 17.64 5.45
CA HIS A 39 -3.86 18.33 6.11
C HIS A 39 -3.87 18.16 7.63
N TYR A 40 -3.29 17.10 8.15
CA TYR A 40 -3.38 16.70 9.55
C TYR A 40 -2.02 16.33 10.17
N GLU A 41 -0.94 16.97 9.74
CA GLU A 41 0.42 16.70 10.20
C GLU A 41 0.54 16.72 11.75
N LYS A 42 -0.16 17.64 12.40
CA LYS A 42 -0.17 17.77 13.86
C LYS A 42 -0.76 16.56 14.60
N LEU A 43 -1.54 15.73 13.90
CA LEU A 43 -2.15 14.51 14.47
C LEU A 43 -1.28 13.27 14.26
N LEU A 44 -0.15 13.38 13.54
CA LEU A 44 0.73 12.25 13.33
C LEU A 44 1.32 11.73 14.65
N PRO A 45 1.29 10.42 14.88
CA PRO A 45 1.98 9.84 16.02
C PRO A 45 3.49 10.12 15.93
N LYS A 46 4.08 10.60 17.01
CA LYS A 46 5.53 10.91 17.05
C LYS A 46 6.39 9.65 17.04
N THR A 47 5.87 8.56 17.59
CA THR A 47 6.56 7.27 17.70
C THR A 47 5.60 6.11 17.39
N GLY A 48 6.15 4.92 17.14
CA GLY A 48 5.36 3.72 16.88
C GLY A 48 4.66 3.69 15.52
N PRO A 49 3.67 2.80 15.32
CA PRO A 49 2.97 2.65 14.05
C PRO A 49 2.11 3.88 13.73
N ASN A 50 1.89 4.13 12.45
CA ASN A 50 0.99 5.22 12.00
C ASN A 50 -0.48 4.81 12.16
N ILE A 51 -0.98 4.89 13.39
CA ILE A 51 -2.33 4.45 13.76
C ILE A 51 -3.39 5.21 12.97
N LEU A 52 -3.24 6.53 12.81
CA LEU A 52 -4.21 7.35 12.07
C LEU A 52 -4.35 6.90 10.61
N LYS A 53 -3.22 6.69 9.93
CA LYS A 53 -3.22 6.17 8.55
C LYS A 53 -3.87 4.78 8.48
N ASN A 54 -3.53 3.90 9.40
CA ASN A 54 -4.07 2.53 9.41
C ASN A 54 -5.58 2.53 9.67
N SER A 55 -6.07 3.35 10.60
CA SER A 55 -7.49 3.48 10.93
C SER A 55 -8.28 4.07 9.75
N LEU A 56 -7.76 5.12 9.09
CA LEU A 56 -8.40 5.71 7.93
C LEU A 56 -8.46 4.72 6.76
N SER A 57 -7.37 4.00 6.51
CA SER A 57 -7.32 2.96 5.48
C SER A 57 -8.31 1.84 5.77
N ARG A 58 -8.40 1.40 7.02
CA ARG A 58 -9.34 0.36 7.42
C ARG A 58 -10.78 0.83 7.26
N PHE A 59 -11.10 2.05 7.68
CA PHE A 59 -12.43 2.62 7.51
C PHE A 59 -12.88 2.64 6.05
N VAL A 60 -12.01 3.05 5.12
CA VAL A 60 -12.33 3.06 3.68
C VAL A 60 -12.62 1.65 3.17
N VAL A 61 -11.84 0.65 3.57
CA VAL A 61 -12.02 -0.75 3.18
C VAL A 61 -13.33 -1.30 3.75
N ASP A 62 -13.59 -1.11 5.03
CA ASP A 62 -14.81 -1.59 5.70
C ASP A 62 -16.06 -0.94 5.06
N TYR A 63 -16.02 0.37 4.82
CA TYR A 63 -17.11 1.07 4.12
C TYR A 63 -17.38 0.48 2.73
N ALA A 64 -16.33 0.22 1.97
CA ALA A 64 -16.47 -0.37 0.64
C ALA A 64 -17.08 -1.79 0.69
N ILE A 65 -16.67 -2.61 1.65
CA ILE A 65 -17.19 -3.97 1.83
C ILE A 65 -18.68 -3.94 2.22
N GLU A 66 -19.07 -3.02 3.09
CA GLU A 66 -20.42 -2.94 3.63
C GLU A 66 -21.42 -2.26 2.69
N ASN A 67 -20.97 -1.31 1.87
CA ASN A 67 -21.84 -0.42 1.10
C ASN A 67 -21.73 -0.59 -0.41
N THR A 68 -20.84 -1.43 -0.90
CA THR A 68 -20.61 -1.62 -2.35
C THR A 68 -20.36 -3.09 -2.70
N ASN A 69 -20.46 -3.40 -4.00
CA ASN A 69 -20.05 -4.69 -4.56
C ASN A 69 -18.77 -4.57 -5.39
N LEU A 70 -17.91 -3.58 -5.09
CA LEU A 70 -16.69 -3.34 -5.83
C LEU A 70 -15.63 -4.41 -5.55
N HIS A 71 -14.86 -4.75 -6.57
CA HIS A 71 -13.61 -5.49 -6.39
C HIS A 71 -12.56 -4.58 -5.76
N LEU A 72 -11.86 -5.06 -4.73
CA LEU A 72 -10.86 -4.29 -4.00
C LEU A 72 -9.46 -4.64 -4.51
N ILE A 73 -8.74 -3.62 -5.01
CA ILE A 73 -7.35 -3.74 -5.45
C ILE A 73 -6.48 -3.13 -4.34
N ILE A 74 -5.98 -3.98 -3.44
CA ILE A 74 -5.16 -3.53 -2.32
C ILE A 74 -3.71 -3.36 -2.79
N CYS A 75 -3.28 -2.11 -2.91
CA CYS A 75 -2.00 -1.72 -3.51
C CYS A 75 -1.04 -1.15 -2.48
N ASN A 76 -0.39 -2.02 -1.72
CA ASN A 76 0.68 -1.67 -0.79
C ASN A 76 1.88 -2.60 -0.98
N SER A 77 2.93 -2.44 -0.17
CA SER A 77 4.05 -3.38 -0.20
C SER A 77 3.62 -4.80 0.20
N ASN A 78 2.77 -4.92 1.20
CA ASN A 78 2.15 -6.15 1.70
C ASN A 78 3.14 -7.32 1.89
N ARG A 79 4.40 -7.02 2.22
CA ARG A 79 5.48 -8.03 2.31
C ARG A 79 5.40 -8.88 3.57
N SER A 80 4.89 -8.34 4.67
CA SER A 80 4.72 -9.08 5.91
C SER A 80 3.70 -10.22 5.76
N ILE A 81 4.16 -11.45 5.90
CA ILE A 81 3.30 -12.65 5.86
C ILE A 81 2.27 -12.59 6.99
N THR A 82 2.69 -12.21 8.19
CA THR A 82 1.80 -12.08 9.36
C THR A 82 0.68 -11.08 9.09
N ASN A 83 1.02 -9.88 8.60
CA ASN A 83 0.00 -8.87 8.31
C ASN A 83 -0.96 -9.33 7.19
N ARG A 84 -0.46 -10.01 6.16
CA ARG A 84 -1.34 -10.57 5.11
C ARG A 84 -2.29 -11.63 5.69
N LYS A 85 -1.80 -12.51 6.57
CA LYS A 85 -2.63 -13.50 7.25
C LYS A 85 -3.75 -12.81 8.04
N THR A 86 -3.42 -11.84 8.88
CA THR A 86 -4.40 -11.07 9.64
C THR A 86 -5.46 -10.43 8.71
N LEU A 87 -5.03 -9.81 7.60
CA LEU A 87 -5.98 -9.23 6.65
C LEU A 87 -6.89 -10.29 6.01
N PHE A 88 -6.38 -11.47 5.71
CA PHE A 88 -7.17 -12.55 5.12
C PHE A 88 -8.10 -13.24 6.11
N ASP A 89 -7.71 -13.30 7.36
CA ASP A 89 -8.52 -13.96 8.39
C ASP A 89 -9.62 -13.01 8.93
N GLU A 90 -9.36 -11.71 9.01
CA GLU A 90 -10.25 -10.75 9.66
C GLU A 90 -11.03 -9.87 8.66
N VAL A 91 -10.47 -9.56 7.50
CA VAL A 91 -11.04 -8.57 6.56
C VAL A 91 -11.49 -9.23 5.27
N PHE A 92 -10.57 -9.91 4.59
CA PHE A 92 -10.81 -10.52 3.28
C PHE A 92 -10.99 -12.03 3.40
N THR A 93 -11.98 -12.45 4.18
CA THR A 93 -12.23 -13.88 4.46
C THR A 93 -12.61 -14.65 3.20
N SER A 94 -12.25 -15.94 3.14
CA SER A 94 -12.54 -16.81 1.99
C SER A 94 -14.03 -17.05 1.74
N GLU A 95 -14.85 -16.78 2.72
CA GLU A 95 -16.32 -16.86 2.61
C GLU A 95 -16.91 -15.71 1.77
N LYS A 96 -16.25 -14.53 1.82
CA LYS A 96 -16.72 -13.32 1.14
C LYS A 96 -15.90 -12.97 -0.11
N PHE A 97 -14.65 -13.43 -0.20
CA PHE A 97 -13.71 -12.99 -1.23
C PHE A 97 -12.97 -14.13 -1.92
N ILE A 98 -12.87 -14.06 -3.23
CA ILE A 98 -11.82 -14.72 -3.98
C ILE A 98 -10.56 -13.88 -3.85
N ARG A 99 -9.50 -14.44 -3.27
CA ARG A 99 -8.27 -13.72 -2.93
C ARG A 99 -7.19 -14.03 -3.96
N ILE A 100 -6.70 -12.99 -4.61
CA ILE A 100 -5.62 -13.07 -5.61
C ILE A 100 -4.42 -12.28 -5.10
N LEU A 101 -3.25 -12.93 -5.00
CA LEU A 101 -1.98 -12.28 -4.73
C LEU A 101 -1.19 -12.15 -6.03
N VAL A 102 -0.76 -10.91 -6.33
CA VAL A 102 0.14 -10.62 -7.43
C VAL A 102 1.48 -10.20 -6.85
N ASN A 103 2.48 -11.06 -6.96
CA ASN A 103 3.82 -10.81 -6.48
C ASN A 103 4.69 -10.18 -7.55
N PHE A 104 5.33 -9.06 -7.22
CA PHE A 104 6.27 -8.33 -8.07
C PHE A 104 7.70 -8.69 -7.64
N ASP A 105 8.26 -9.69 -8.27
CA ASP A 105 9.64 -10.11 -8.06
C ASP A 105 10.54 -9.44 -9.11
N ILE A 106 11.08 -8.30 -8.77
CA ILE A 106 11.92 -7.47 -9.62
C ILE A 106 13.33 -7.41 -9.03
N ALA A 107 14.34 -7.59 -9.89
CA ALA A 107 15.75 -7.55 -9.48
C ALA A 107 16.10 -6.20 -8.80
N ASP A 108 16.89 -6.27 -7.73
CA ASP A 108 17.22 -5.11 -6.89
C ASP A 108 17.95 -4.01 -7.66
N GLU A 109 18.78 -4.35 -8.65
CA GLU A 109 19.44 -3.38 -9.52
C GLU A 109 18.46 -2.52 -10.32
N ILE A 110 17.39 -3.16 -10.84
CA ILE A 110 16.33 -2.46 -11.57
C ILE A 110 15.58 -1.53 -10.63
N LEU A 111 15.26 -2.00 -9.41
CA LEU A 111 14.57 -1.19 -8.40
C LEU A 111 15.41 0.01 -7.98
N LEU A 112 16.71 -0.17 -7.78
CA LEU A 112 17.64 0.91 -7.42
C LEU A 112 17.69 2.00 -8.50
N ASN A 113 17.76 1.60 -9.76
CA ASN A 113 17.72 2.54 -10.88
C ASN A 113 16.40 3.31 -10.94
N ARG A 114 15.27 2.63 -10.76
CA ARG A 114 13.95 3.27 -10.71
C ARG A 114 13.81 4.25 -9.54
N VAL A 115 14.34 3.91 -8.36
CA VAL A 115 14.31 4.78 -7.18
C VAL A 115 15.11 6.05 -7.42
N LYS A 116 16.32 5.94 -8.02
CA LYS A 116 17.19 7.10 -8.33
C LYS A 116 16.58 8.06 -9.36
N GLN A 117 15.76 7.55 -10.27
CA GLN A 117 15.07 8.33 -11.31
C GLN A 117 13.65 8.75 -10.90
N SER A 118 13.24 8.45 -9.68
CA SER A 118 11.88 8.65 -9.23
C SER A 118 11.58 10.12 -8.91
N GLU A 119 10.53 10.65 -9.52
CA GLU A 119 9.93 11.94 -9.17
C GLU A 119 8.73 11.77 -8.22
N ARG A 120 8.56 10.59 -7.62
CA ARG A 120 7.45 10.30 -6.72
C ARG A 120 7.53 11.15 -5.47
N SER A 121 6.38 11.70 -5.05
CA SER A 121 6.26 12.49 -3.82
C SER A 121 6.76 11.71 -2.60
N THR A 122 7.56 12.37 -1.78
CA THR A 122 8.05 11.88 -0.49
C THR A 122 7.14 12.30 0.67
N ASN A 123 6.06 13.03 0.40
CA ASN A 123 5.07 13.49 1.39
C ASN A 123 4.21 12.35 1.97
N ILE A 124 4.70 11.15 1.90
CA ILE A 124 4.15 9.94 2.52
C ILE A 124 4.99 9.46 3.70
N PHE A 125 6.18 10.00 3.87
CA PHE A 125 7.10 9.57 4.91
C PHE A 125 6.83 10.28 6.24
N ARG A 126 7.14 9.55 7.30
CA ARG A 126 7.09 10.00 8.67
C ARG A 126 8.31 9.47 9.42
N GLY A 127 9.00 10.35 10.13
CA GLY A 127 10.10 9.95 11.01
C GLY A 127 11.37 9.55 10.29
N SER A 128 11.79 8.30 10.40
CA SER A 128 13.13 7.83 10.02
C SER A 128 13.43 7.73 8.52
N TYR A 129 12.45 7.89 7.65
CA TYR A 129 12.68 7.84 6.20
C TYR A 129 12.47 9.20 5.56
N SER A 130 13.45 9.62 4.76
CA SER A 130 13.38 10.86 3.98
C SER A 130 13.30 10.61 2.47
N ASN A 131 13.59 9.39 2.02
CA ASN A 131 13.60 9.03 0.60
C ASN A 131 13.34 7.54 0.37
N PHE A 132 13.03 7.20 -0.89
CA PHE A 132 12.73 5.82 -1.29
C PHE A 132 13.93 4.90 -1.33
N GLU A 133 15.15 5.44 -1.44
CA GLU A 133 16.36 4.64 -1.41
C GLU A 133 16.55 3.99 -0.04
N GLN A 134 16.33 4.73 1.04
CA GLN A 134 16.34 4.19 2.41
C GLN A 134 15.27 3.11 2.60
N VAL A 135 14.08 3.31 2.04
CA VAL A 135 13.01 2.30 2.07
C VAL A 135 13.42 1.04 1.34
N LEU A 136 14.00 1.17 0.14
CA LEU A 136 14.47 0.03 -0.65
C LEU A 136 15.57 -0.75 0.08
N LEU A 137 16.59 -0.06 0.61
CA LEU A 137 17.69 -0.67 1.36
C LEU A 137 17.19 -1.47 2.58
N ARG A 138 16.19 -0.95 3.29
CA ARG A 138 15.55 -1.71 4.35
C ARG A 138 14.85 -2.96 3.82
N GLN A 139 14.09 -2.81 2.75
CA GLN A 139 13.31 -3.90 2.16
C GLN A 139 14.19 -5.00 1.54
N GLN A 140 15.44 -4.73 1.23
CA GLN A 140 16.41 -5.74 0.79
C GLN A 140 16.92 -6.62 1.93
N LYS A 141 16.88 -6.13 3.17
CA LYS A 141 17.34 -6.84 4.37
C LYS A 141 16.25 -7.69 5.04
N GLU A 142 15.01 -7.46 4.70
CA GLU A 142 13.84 -8.22 5.16
C GLU A 142 13.61 -9.48 4.30
#